data_b608b834a79c76e5c7d056bd36a411f2
#
_entry.id   b608b834a79c76e5c7d056bd36a411f2
#
_cell.length_a   1.000
_cell.length_b   1.000
_cell.length_c   1.000
_cell.angle_alpha   90.00
_cell.angle_beta   90.00
_cell.angle_gamma   90.00
#
_symmetry.space_group_name_H-M   'P 1'
#
loop_
_entity.id
_entity.type
_entity.pdbx_description
1 polymer ?
#
loop_
_entity_poly.entity_id
_entity_poly.type
_entity_poly.pdbx_seq_one_letter_code
_entity_poly.pdbx_strand_id
1 'polypeptide(L)'
;YVGDVVGTGSSRKSATNSVIWATGEDIPFVPNKRFGGVTLGGKIAPIFFNTQEDSGSLPIEVDVSKMEMGDVIDIFPYEGKIEKDGTKIADFQLKSQVLLDEVQAGGRINLIIGRALTAKARETLGLPASTVFRLPQAPAETKAGFTLAQKMVGRACGLPEGQGVRPGTYCEPKMTTVGSQDTTGPMTRDELKDLACLGFSADMVMQSFCHTAAYPKPVDVKTHRTLPDFISSRGGVSLRPGDGVIHSWLNRLLLPPGATDGFGAGKVFRPDICTILTVFWSFLEKVCLIHCALCE
;
A
#
# COMPACT_ATOMS: atom_id res chain seq x y z
N TYR A 1 -17.05 -5.58 -9.57
CA TYR A 1 -17.02 -4.31 -10.30
C TYR A 1 -16.14 -4.44 -11.55
N VAL A 2 -16.64 -4.03 -12.72
CA VAL A 2 -15.97 -4.22 -14.01
C VAL A 2 -15.93 -2.90 -14.78
N GLY A 3 -14.82 -2.63 -15.50
CA GLY A 3 -14.69 -1.45 -16.35
C GLY A 3 -13.43 -1.49 -17.23
N ASP A 4 -13.44 -0.81 -18.39
CA ASP A 4 -12.28 -0.75 -19.28
C ASP A 4 -11.09 -0.06 -18.62
N VAL A 5 -11.33 1.11 -18.00
CA VAL A 5 -10.36 1.87 -17.24
C VAL A 5 -10.94 2.22 -15.87
N VAL A 6 -10.31 1.74 -14.81
CA VAL A 6 -10.85 1.83 -13.47
C VAL A 6 -9.95 2.67 -12.57
N GLY A 7 -10.58 3.47 -11.70
CA GLY A 7 -9.90 4.15 -10.60
C GLY A 7 -9.04 5.35 -11.00
N THR A 8 -9.29 5.98 -12.15
CA THR A 8 -8.58 7.19 -12.60
C THR A 8 -8.82 8.37 -11.67
N GLY A 9 -7.83 9.24 -11.55
CA GLY A 9 -7.84 10.44 -10.72
C GLY A 9 -6.92 10.33 -9.51
N SER A 10 -6.93 11.36 -8.65
CA SER A 10 -6.07 11.45 -7.45
C SER A 10 -6.79 10.91 -6.22
N SER A 11 -6.03 10.35 -5.27
CA SER A 11 -6.49 9.94 -3.92
C SER A 11 -7.79 9.11 -3.90
N ARG A 12 -7.77 7.97 -4.56
CA ARG A 12 -8.95 7.12 -4.80
C ARG A 12 -9.43 6.28 -3.59
N LYS A 13 -9.01 6.59 -2.37
CA LYS A 13 -9.40 5.86 -1.15
C LYS A 13 -10.92 5.80 -0.96
N SER A 14 -11.60 6.95 -1.09
CA SER A 14 -13.06 6.99 -0.97
C SER A 14 -13.75 6.18 -2.05
N ALA A 15 -13.23 6.20 -3.29
CA ALA A 15 -13.77 5.39 -4.37
C ALA A 15 -13.58 3.89 -4.11
N THR A 16 -12.39 3.48 -3.62
CA THR A 16 -12.13 2.11 -3.20
C THR A 16 -13.08 1.67 -2.09
N ASN A 17 -13.25 2.50 -1.06
CA ASN A 17 -14.18 2.20 0.04
C ASN A 17 -15.61 2.03 -0.45
N SER A 18 -16.05 2.85 -1.41
CA SER A 18 -17.39 2.73 -2.00
C SER A 18 -17.57 1.43 -2.79
N VAL A 19 -16.54 1.02 -3.54
CA VAL A 19 -16.57 -0.26 -4.27
C VAL A 19 -16.59 -1.43 -3.31
N ILE A 20 -15.73 -1.44 -2.29
CA ILE A 20 -15.69 -2.51 -1.28
C ILE A 20 -17.01 -2.55 -0.49
N TRP A 21 -17.61 -1.39 -0.19
CA TRP A 21 -18.93 -1.35 0.46
C TRP A 21 -20.01 -2.01 -0.38
N ALA A 22 -19.95 -1.87 -1.70
CA ALA A 22 -20.92 -2.46 -2.62
C ALA A 22 -20.64 -3.96 -2.93
N THR A 23 -19.38 -4.37 -2.98
CA THR A 23 -18.97 -5.70 -3.48
C THR A 23 -18.38 -6.62 -2.43
N GLY A 24 -17.97 -6.08 -1.29
CA GLY A 24 -17.33 -6.84 -0.21
C GLY A 24 -18.33 -7.42 0.78
N GLU A 25 -17.80 -8.18 1.73
CA GLU A 25 -18.53 -8.84 2.80
C GLU A 25 -18.32 -8.13 4.14
N ASP A 26 -19.28 -8.21 5.04
CA ASP A 26 -19.18 -7.67 6.39
C ASP A 26 -18.14 -8.46 7.20
N ILE A 27 -17.29 -7.76 7.93
CA ILE A 27 -16.38 -8.40 8.88
C ILE A 27 -17.17 -8.77 10.12
N PRO A 28 -17.23 -10.04 10.52
CA PRO A 28 -17.96 -10.48 11.70
C PRO A 28 -17.56 -9.67 12.93
N PHE A 29 -18.54 -9.16 13.65
CA PHE A 29 -18.41 -8.37 14.88
C PHE A 29 -17.70 -7.00 14.72
N VAL A 30 -17.39 -6.55 13.49
CA VAL A 30 -16.81 -5.23 13.23
C VAL A 30 -17.82 -4.39 12.47
N PRO A 31 -18.52 -3.46 13.11
CA PRO A 31 -19.54 -2.66 12.45
C PRO A 31 -18.94 -1.69 11.43
N ASN A 32 -19.66 -1.48 10.34
CA ASN A 32 -19.31 -0.52 9.29
C ASN A 32 -17.94 -0.77 8.63
N LYS A 33 -17.47 -2.01 8.58
CA LYS A 33 -16.25 -2.39 7.88
C LYS A 33 -16.49 -3.62 7.03
N ARG A 34 -16.05 -3.58 5.79
CA ARG A 34 -16.13 -4.66 4.80
C ARG A 34 -14.76 -4.96 4.23
N PHE A 35 -14.59 -6.16 3.74
CA PHE A 35 -13.39 -6.61 3.04
C PHE A 35 -13.78 -7.48 1.84
N GLY A 36 -12.80 -7.83 1.02
CA GLY A 36 -13.02 -8.67 -0.15
C GLY A 36 -13.60 -7.89 -1.34
N GLY A 37 -14.38 -8.58 -2.14
CA GLY A 37 -14.86 -8.08 -3.43
C GLY A 37 -13.79 -8.16 -4.52
N VAL A 38 -14.23 -8.13 -5.77
CA VAL A 38 -13.35 -8.22 -6.94
C VAL A 38 -13.57 -7.01 -7.84
N THR A 39 -12.48 -6.45 -8.35
CA THR A 39 -12.49 -5.44 -9.40
C THR A 39 -11.77 -5.97 -10.63
N LEU A 40 -12.45 -6.01 -11.76
CA LEU A 40 -11.86 -6.35 -13.05
C LEU A 40 -11.70 -5.07 -13.87
N GLY A 41 -10.54 -4.90 -14.46
CA GLY A 41 -10.28 -3.73 -15.31
C GLY A 41 -9.38 -4.07 -16.48
N GLY A 42 -9.67 -3.51 -17.67
CA GLY A 42 -8.73 -3.52 -18.77
C GLY A 42 -7.43 -2.80 -18.35
N LYS A 43 -7.60 -1.71 -17.61
CA LYS A 43 -6.54 -0.97 -16.91
C LYS A 43 -7.05 -0.52 -15.54
N ILE A 44 -6.25 -0.71 -14.50
CA ILE A 44 -6.57 -0.22 -13.16
C ILE A 44 -5.50 0.78 -12.72
N ALA A 45 -5.93 2.01 -12.38
CA ALA A 45 -5.00 3.05 -11.95
C ALA A 45 -4.23 2.60 -10.70
N PRO A 46 -2.90 2.83 -10.63
CA PRO A 46 -2.05 2.26 -9.60
C PRO A 46 -2.50 2.58 -8.16
N ILE A 47 -2.94 3.81 -7.91
CA ILE A 47 -3.42 4.23 -6.58
C ILE A 47 -4.67 3.44 -6.17
N PHE A 48 -5.60 3.27 -7.09
CA PHE A 48 -6.82 2.50 -6.84
C PHE A 48 -6.52 1.02 -6.64
N PHE A 49 -5.65 0.45 -7.48
CA PHE A 49 -5.18 -0.92 -7.38
C PHE A 49 -4.59 -1.20 -6.00
N ASN A 50 -3.58 -0.43 -5.60
CA ASN A 50 -2.90 -0.62 -4.32
C ASN A 50 -3.82 -0.38 -3.10
N THR A 51 -4.77 0.55 -3.20
CA THR A 51 -5.73 0.78 -2.10
C THR A 51 -6.70 -0.40 -1.95
N GLN A 52 -7.01 -1.09 -3.04
CA GLN A 52 -7.79 -2.34 -2.97
C GLN A 52 -7.01 -3.47 -2.32
N GLU A 53 -5.74 -3.65 -2.68
CA GLU A 53 -4.83 -4.60 -1.99
C GLU A 53 -4.80 -4.33 -0.48
N ASP A 54 -4.58 -3.08 -0.08
CA ASP A 54 -4.55 -2.68 1.33
C ASP A 54 -5.81 -3.07 2.09
N SER A 55 -6.95 -3.04 1.41
CA SER A 55 -8.28 -3.29 1.97
C SER A 55 -8.75 -4.76 1.85
N GLY A 56 -7.92 -5.64 1.32
CA GLY A 56 -8.27 -7.06 1.16
C GLY A 56 -9.24 -7.35 0.02
N SER A 57 -9.35 -6.46 -0.96
CA SER A 57 -10.08 -6.66 -2.21
C SER A 57 -9.14 -7.20 -3.29
N LEU A 58 -9.66 -7.88 -4.30
CA LEU A 58 -8.88 -8.49 -5.38
C LEU A 58 -8.99 -7.67 -6.66
N PRO A 59 -8.01 -6.80 -6.99
CA PRO A 59 -7.93 -6.12 -8.27
C PRO A 59 -7.26 -7.02 -9.32
N ILE A 60 -7.89 -7.19 -10.48
CA ILE A 60 -7.39 -7.99 -11.59
C ILE A 60 -7.40 -7.16 -12.86
N GLU A 61 -6.25 -6.97 -13.49
CA GLU A 61 -6.17 -6.42 -14.84
C GLU A 61 -6.38 -7.56 -15.85
N VAL A 62 -7.43 -7.42 -16.68
CA VAL A 62 -7.87 -8.44 -17.63
C VAL A 62 -8.67 -7.80 -18.75
N ASP A 63 -8.66 -8.39 -19.93
CA ASP A 63 -9.55 -7.98 -21.02
C ASP A 63 -11.02 -8.21 -20.63
N VAL A 64 -11.78 -7.13 -20.51
CA VAL A 64 -13.19 -7.13 -20.11
C VAL A 64 -14.15 -6.99 -21.28
N SER A 65 -13.66 -6.97 -22.53
CA SER A 65 -14.45 -6.71 -23.74
C SER A 65 -15.57 -7.72 -24.01
N LYS A 66 -15.49 -8.90 -23.39
CA LYS A 66 -16.49 -9.96 -23.50
C LYS A 66 -17.48 -10.02 -22.32
N MET A 67 -17.43 -9.02 -21.44
CA MET A 67 -18.27 -8.96 -20.26
C MET A 67 -19.33 -7.88 -20.39
N GLU A 68 -20.57 -8.21 -20.07
CA GLU A 68 -21.70 -7.29 -20.12
C GLU A 68 -22.34 -7.13 -18.74
N MET A 69 -23.09 -6.04 -18.56
CA MET A 69 -23.82 -5.80 -17.32
C MET A 69 -24.88 -6.88 -17.09
N GLY A 70 -24.83 -7.50 -15.92
CA GLY A 70 -25.73 -8.60 -15.53
C GLY A 70 -25.16 -10.00 -15.79
N ASP A 71 -23.97 -10.10 -16.37
CA ASP A 71 -23.29 -11.39 -16.52
C ASP A 71 -22.97 -12.01 -15.16
N VAL A 72 -23.15 -13.32 -15.08
CA VAL A 72 -22.61 -14.14 -14.00
C VAL A 72 -21.36 -14.82 -14.53
N ILE A 73 -20.25 -14.60 -13.85
CA ILE A 73 -18.92 -15.11 -14.24
C ILE A 73 -18.26 -15.81 -13.06
N ASP A 74 -17.50 -16.86 -13.37
CA ASP A 74 -16.66 -17.58 -12.44
C ASP A 74 -15.21 -17.13 -12.58
N ILE A 75 -14.59 -16.70 -11.47
CA ILE A 75 -13.22 -16.23 -11.44
C ILE A 75 -12.36 -17.25 -10.72
N PHE A 76 -11.31 -17.73 -11.37
CA PHE A 76 -10.36 -18.71 -10.85
C PHE A 76 -8.99 -18.04 -10.61
N PRO A 77 -8.80 -17.37 -9.47
CA PRO A 77 -7.62 -16.52 -9.26
C PRO A 77 -6.31 -17.31 -9.19
N TYR A 78 -6.36 -18.58 -8.79
CA TYR A 78 -5.18 -19.45 -8.76
C TYR A 78 -4.79 -19.98 -10.16
N GLU A 79 -5.78 -20.10 -11.05
CA GLU A 79 -5.58 -20.60 -12.41
C GLU A 79 -5.39 -19.46 -13.43
N GLY A 80 -5.72 -18.22 -13.05
CA GLY A 80 -5.60 -17.04 -13.90
C GLY A 80 -6.61 -17.02 -15.05
N LYS A 81 -7.83 -17.53 -14.84
CA LYS A 81 -8.88 -17.58 -15.87
C LYS A 81 -10.23 -17.07 -15.38
N ILE A 82 -11.06 -16.63 -16.30
CA ILE A 82 -12.46 -16.26 -16.07
C ILE A 82 -13.34 -17.07 -17.04
N GLU A 83 -14.43 -17.61 -16.51
CA GLU A 83 -15.40 -18.38 -17.29
C GLU A 83 -16.80 -17.74 -17.17
N LYS A 84 -17.60 -17.90 -18.23
CA LYS A 84 -19.01 -17.58 -18.29
C LYS A 84 -19.74 -18.80 -18.85
N ASP A 85 -20.72 -19.30 -18.13
CA ASP A 85 -21.47 -20.52 -18.50
C ASP A 85 -20.55 -21.71 -18.81
N GLY A 86 -19.48 -21.90 -18.03
CA GLY A 86 -18.48 -22.97 -18.21
C GLY A 86 -17.55 -22.77 -19.40
N THR A 87 -17.63 -21.64 -20.12
CA THR A 87 -16.76 -21.32 -21.25
C THR A 87 -15.75 -20.25 -20.82
N LYS A 88 -14.47 -20.51 -21.07
CA LYS A 88 -13.39 -19.54 -20.77
C LYS A 88 -13.54 -18.31 -21.68
N ILE A 89 -13.68 -17.14 -21.06
CA ILE A 89 -13.82 -15.85 -21.76
C ILE A 89 -12.56 -14.99 -21.68
N ALA A 90 -11.74 -15.14 -20.63
CA ALA A 90 -10.49 -14.39 -20.47
C ALA A 90 -9.45 -15.16 -19.67
N ASP A 91 -8.17 -14.86 -19.92
CA ASP A 91 -7.02 -15.24 -19.09
C ASP A 91 -6.42 -13.98 -18.44
N PHE A 92 -5.87 -14.13 -17.25
CA PHE A 92 -5.16 -13.06 -16.57
C PHE A 92 -3.98 -13.58 -15.78
N GLN A 93 -3.06 -12.69 -15.46
CA GLN A 93 -1.97 -12.96 -14.54
C GLN A 93 -2.00 -11.94 -13.41
N LEU A 94 -2.02 -12.40 -12.17
CA LEU A 94 -1.92 -11.51 -11.03
C LEU A 94 -0.55 -10.83 -11.01
N LYS A 95 -0.53 -9.53 -10.71
CA LYS A 95 0.72 -8.75 -10.57
C LYS A 95 1.64 -9.36 -9.50
N SER A 96 1.05 -9.97 -8.49
CA SER A 96 1.77 -10.71 -7.45
C SER A 96 0.89 -11.80 -6.87
N GLN A 97 1.46 -12.96 -6.56
CA GLN A 97 0.77 -14.04 -5.83
C GLN A 97 0.48 -13.67 -4.37
N VAL A 98 1.15 -12.66 -3.84
CA VAL A 98 0.89 -12.14 -2.48
C VAL A 98 -0.50 -11.53 -2.35
N LEU A 99 -1.09 -11.03 -3.45
CA LEU A 99 -2.49 -10.59 -3.49
C LEU A 99 -3.47 -11.61 -2.91
N LEU A 100 -3.23 -12.89 -3.17
CA LEU A 100 -4.09 -13.97 -2.65
C LEU A 100 -4.00 -14.08 -1.13
N ASP A 101 -2.81 -13.89 -0.56
CA ASP A 101 -2.62 -13.88 0.88
C ASP A 101 -3.25 -12.61 1.51
N GLU A 102 -3.16 -11.45 0.84
CA GLU A 102 -3.78 -10.21 1.29
C GLU A 102 -5.30 -10.32 1.35
N VAL A 103 -5.92 -10.89 0.31
CA VAL A 103 -7.36 -11.14 0.29
C VAL A 103 -7.77 -12.10 1.41
N GLN A 104 -7.04 -13.20 1.58
CA GLN A 104 -7.33 -14.19 2.63
C GLN A 104 -7.18 -13.61 4.04
N ALA A 105 -6.21 -12.71 4.24
CA ALA A 105 -5.99 -12.04 5.52
C ALA A 105 -7.00 -10.91 5.80
N GLY A 106 -7.79 -10.51 4.81
CA GLY A 106 -8.68 -9.35 4.91
C GLY A 106 -7.97 -8.00 4.80
N GLY A 107 -6.78 -7.98 4.16
CA GLY A 107 -6.00 -6.79 3.85
C GLY A 107 -4.53 -6.93 4.19
N ARG A 108 -3.74 -6.02 3.65
CA ARG A 108 -2.27 -6.00 3.75
C ARG A 108 -1.78 -5.89 5.19
N ILE A 109 -2.40 -5.05 6.02
CA ILE A 109 -1.99 -4.85 7.42
C ILE A 109 -2.14 -6.15 8.20
N ASN A 110 -3.27 -6.83 8.08
CA ASN A 110 -3.51 -8.10 8.74
C ASN A 110 -2.48 -9.16 8.33
N LEU A 111 -2.14 -9.21 7.03
CA LEU A 111 -1.11 -10.10 6.51
C LEU A 111 0.27 -9.81 7.12
N ILE A 112 0.65 -8.54 7.21
CA ILE A 112 1.94 -8.10 7.79
C ILE A 112 2.02 -8.51 9.26
N ILE A 113 0.97 -8.24 10.04
CA ILE A 113 0.90 -8.62 11.45
C ILE A 113 0.99 -10.15 11.59
N GLY A 114 0.20 -10.87 10.82
CA GLY A 114 0.18 -12.33 10.85
C GLY A 114 1.55 -12.94 10.52
N ARG A 115 2.24 -12.42 9.51
CA ARG A 115 3.61 -12.84 9.15
C ARG A 115 4.60 -12.56 10.28
N ALA A 116 4.60 -11.35 10.82
CA ALA A 116 5.53 -10.94 11.88
C ALA A 116 5.32 -11.77 13.16
N LEU A 117 4.08 -11.97 13.57
CA LEU A 117 3.74 -12.80 14.73
C LEU A 117 4.11 -14.27 14.51
N THR A 118 3.84 -14.80 13.33
CA THR A 118 4.21 -16.18 12.97
C THR A 118 5.72 -16.37 12.99
N ALA A 119 6.48 -15.44 12.39
CA ALA A 119 7.93 -15.48 12.39
C ALA A 119 8.50 -15.47 13.81
N LYS A 120 8.04 -14.54 14.64
CA LYS A 120 8.48 -14.42 16.06
C LYS A 120 8.11 -15.65 16.88
N ALA A 121 6.91 -16.18 16.73
CA ALA A 121 6.50 -17.38 17.44
C ALA A 121 7.36 -18.60 17.05
N ARG A 122 7.61 -18.78 15.75
CA ARG A 122 8.44 -19.89 15.26
C ARG A 122 9.90 -19.77 15.71
N GLU A 123 10.45 -18.56 15.67
CA GLU A 123 11.79 -18.28 16.21
C GLU A 123 11.88 -18.66 17.71
N THR A 124 10.92 -18.22 18.52
CA THR A 124 10.87 -18.50 19.96
C THR A 124 10.75 -20.00 20.25
N LEU A 125 10.05 -20.75 19.39
CA LEU A 125 9.86 -22.19 19.52
C LEU A 125 10.96 -23.01 18.85
N GLY A 126 12.00 -22.39 18.27
CA GLY A 126 13.07 -23.07 17.53
C GLY A 126 12.59 -23.79 16.27
N LEU A 127 11.47 -23.36 15.68
CA LEU A 127 10.92 -23.95 14.48
C LEU A 127 11.48 -23.28 13.20
N PRO A 128 11.59 -23.99 12.08
CA PRO A 128 12.03 -23.41 10.81
C PRO A 128 11.08 -22.30 10.34
N ALA A 129 11.53 -21.41 9.46
CA ALA A 129 10.71 -20.35 8.89
C ALA A 129 9.40 -20.90 8.28
N SER A 130 8.33 -20.11 8.30
CA SER A 130 7.05 -20.50 7.73
C SER A 130 7.12 -20.47 6.20
N THR A 131 6.58 -21.51 5.56
CA THR A 131 6.43 -21.60 4.09
C THR A 131 5.00 -21.37 3.62
N VAL A 132 4.10 -21.01 4.54
CA VAL A 132 2.66 -20.81 4.24
C VAL A 132 2.42 -19.55 3.43
N PHE A 133 3.20 -18.49 3.70
CA PHE A 133 3.01 -17.20 3.04
C PHE A 133 3.69 -17.19 1.67
N ARG A 134 2.95 -16.69 0.69
CA ARG A 134 3.46 -16.50 -0.67
C ARG A 134 4.46 -15.35 -0.71
N LEU A 135 5.52 -15.54 -1.45
CA LEU A 135 6.47 -14.47 -1.80
C LEU A 135 6.41 -14.25 -3.31
N PRO A 136 6.70 -13.02 -3.77
CA PRO A 136 6.86 -12.79 -5.20
C PRO A 136 7.92 -13.71 -5.76
N GLN A 137 7.72 -14.19 -6.96
CA GLN A 137 8.76 -14.94 -7.66
C GLN A 137 9.90 -13.98 -7.98
N ALA A 138 11.09 -14.31 -7.52
CA ALA A 138 12.26 -13.49 -7.79
C ALA A 138 12.46 -13.34 -9.32
N PRO A 139 12.74 -12.14 -9.81
CA PRO A 139 13.01 -11.94 -11.23
C PRO A 139 14.27 -12.68 -11.64
N ALA A 140 14.34 -13.07 -12.91
CA ALA A 140 15.54 -13.74 -13.46
C ALA A 140 16.78 -12.87 -13.24
N GLU A 141 17.89 -13.51 -12.92
CA GLU A 141 19.17 -12.81 -12.80
C GLU A 141 19.56 -12.18 -14.15
N THR A 142 20.04 -10.96 -14.09
CA THR A 142 20.49 -10.22 -15.27
C THR A 142 21.77 -9.46 -14.96
N LYS A 143 22.66 -9.38 -15.96
CA LYS A 143 23.90 -8.59 -15.91
C LYS A 143 23.65 -7.08 -16.09
N ALA A 144 22.41 -6.66 -16.39
CA ALA A 144 22.07 -5.25 -16.53
C ALA A 144 22.34 -4.50 -15.22
N GLY A 145 22.85 -3.26 -15.33
CA GLY A 145 23.03 -2.38 -14.19
C GLY A 145 21.71 -2.09 -13.46
N PHE A 146 21.80 -1.50 -12.29
CA PHE A 146 20.63 -1.06 -11.52
C PHE A 146 20.33 0.40 -11.81
N THR A 147 19.05 0.74 -11.92
CA THR A 147 18.59 2.13 -11.96
C THR A 147 18.86 2.83 -10.62
N LEU A 148 18.81 4.17 -10.61
CA LEU A 148 18.96 4.93 -9.38
C LEU A 148 17.92 4.52 -8.32
N ALA A 149 16.65 4.37 -8.72
CA ALA A 149 15.59 3.94 -7.83
C ALA A 149 15.85 2.57 -7.21
N GLN A 150 16.29 1.59 -8.02
CA GLN A 150 16.65 0.26 -7.53
C GLN A 150 17.80 0.30 -6.51
N LYS A 151 18.82 1.13 -6.76
CA LYS A 151 19.95 1.33 -5.83
C LYS A 151 19.51 1.99 -4.52
N MET A 152 18.61 2.97 -4.59
CA MET A 152 18.05 3.61 -3.39
C MET A 152 17.29 2.61 -2.51
N VAL A 153 16.46 1.77 -3.13
CA VAL A 153 15.79 0.67 -2.42
C VAL A 153 16.80 -0.30 -1.83
N GLY A 154 17.81 -0.70 -2.61
CA GLY A 154 18.88 -1.57 -2.13
C GLY A 154 19.60 -0.99 -0.91
N ARG A 155 19.95 0.29 -0.95
CA ARG A 155 20.53 1.00 0.20
C ARG A 155 19.61 0.98 1.42
N ALA A 156 18.31 1.22 1.24
CA ALA A 156 17.33 1.17 2.33
C ALA A 156 17.17 -0.25 2.91
N CYS A 157 17.45 -1.28 2.11
CA CYS A 157 17.50 -2.68 2.54
C CYS A 157 18.85 -3.10 3.12
N GLY A 158 19.84 -2.18 3.23
CA GLY A 158 21.17 -2.48 3.74
C GLY A 158 22.09 -3.23 2.76
N LEU A 159 21.78 -3.22 1.46
CA LEU A 159 22.65 -3.82 0.45
C LEU A 159 23.92 -2.97 0.23
N PRO A 160 25.04 -3.58 -0.20
CA PRO A 160 26.27 -2.87 -0.54
C PRO A 160 26.05 -1.75 -1.55
N GLU A 161 26.92 -0.74 -1.52
CA GLU A 161 26.87 0.39 -2.45
C GLU A 161 26.88 -0.08 -3.92
N GLY A 162 26.03 0.51 -4.73
CA GLY A 162 25.88 0.17 -6.15
C GLY A 162 24.96 -1.01 -6.42
N GLN A 163 24.62 -1.82 -5.44
CA GLN A 163 23.62 -2.87 -5.56
C GLN A 163 22.20 -2.31 -5.42
N GLY A 164 21.24 -2.97 -6.06
CA GLY A 164 19.85 -2.55 -6.06
C GLY A 164 18.88 -3.73 -5.97
N VAL A 165 17.62 -3.41 -5.75
CA VAL A 165 16.53 -4.40 -5.74
C VAL A 165 15.78 -4.32 -7.06
N ARG A 166 15.61 -5.44 -7.73
CA ARG A 166 14.85 -5.55 -8.99
C ARG A 166 13.35 -5.47 -8.72
N PRO A 167 12.54 -4.92 -9.65
CA PRO A 167 11.09 -5.02 -9.58
C PRO A 167 10.64 -6.47 -9.42
N GLY A 168 9.60 -6.70 -8.60
CA GLY A 168 9.11 -8.03 -8.29
C GLY A 168 9.89 -8.79 -7.21
N THR A 169 11.00 -8.24 -6.68
CA THR A 169 11.72 -8.83 -5.56
C THR A 169 11.09 -8.43 -4.23
N TYR A 170 10.79 -9.39 -3.37
CA TYR A 170 10.44 -9.10 -1.98
C TYR A 170 11.62 -8.45 -1.25
N CYS A 171 11.37 -7.36 -0.55
CA CYS A 171 12.40 -6.69 0.24
C CYS A 171 11.79 -5.89 1.40
N GLU A 172 12.60 -5.61 2.41
CA GLU A 172 12.22 -4.86 3.62
C GLU A 172 13.10 -3.62 3.77
N PRO A 173 12.78 -2.52 3.06
CA PRO A 173 13.56 -1.29 3.18
C PRO A 173 13.28 -0.55 4.50
N LYS A 174 14.32 -0.09 5.18
CA LYS A 174 14.20 0.81 6.34
C LYS A 174 13.73 2.19 5.87
N MET A 175 12.66 2.71 6.48
CA MET A 175 12.21 4.08 6.29
C MET A 175 12.79 4.96 7.40
N THR A 176 13.46 6.04 7.02
CA THR A 176 13.99 7.02 7.98
C THR A 176 12.97 8.06 8.36
N THR A 177 12.10 8.43 7.43
CA THR A 177 11.08 9.47 7.63
C THR A 177 9.74 9.01 7.08
N VAL A 178 8.67 9.26 7.83
CA VAL A 178 7.30 9.02 7.41
C VAL A 178 6.51 10.32 7.45
N GLY A 179 5.97 10.73 6.30
CA GLY A 179 5.06 11.86 6.19
C GLY A 179 3.61 11.42 6.13
N SER A 180 2.78 11.95 7.00
CA SER A 180 1.33 11.77 7.00
C SER A 180 0.62 13.06 6.64
N GLN A 181 -0.42 12.96 5.85
CA GLN A 181 -1.26 14.09 5.49
C GLN A 181 -2.68 13.92 6.06
N ASP A 182 -3.40 15.01 6.15
CA ASP A 182 -4.73 15.06 6.77
C ASP A 182 -5.77 14.16 6.10
N THR A 183 -5.65 13.88 4.81
CA THR A 183 -6.53 12.93 4.11
C THR A 183 -6.25 11.47 4.44
N THR A 184 -5.09 11.16 5.01
CA THR A 184 -4.71 9.82 5.48
C THR A 184 -4.78 9.69 7.00
N GLY A 185 -4.59 10.78 7.72
CA GLY A 185 -4.55 10.81 9.18
C GLY A 185 -5.75 10.18 9.89
N PRO A 186 -7.02 10.46 9.50
CA PRO A 186 -8.19 9.86 10.13
C PRO A 186 -8.25 8.33 9.97
N MET A 187 -7.85 7.81 8.81
CA MET A 187 -7.80 6.37 8.56
C MET A 187 -6.66 5.73 9.34
N THR A 188 -5.51 6.36 9.31
CA THR A 188 -4.29 5.89 9.96
C THR A 188 -4.38 5.92 11.48
N ARG A 189 -5.15 6.85 12.07
CA ARG A 189 -5.31 6.95 13.52
C ARG A 189 -5.91 5.69 14.12
N ASP A 190 -6.94 5.13 13.50
CA ASP A 190 -7.61 3.95 14.02
C ASP A 190 -6.73 2.71 13.79
N GLU A 191 -6.09 2.59 12.63
CA GLU A 191 -5.07 1.59 12.37
C GLU A 191 -3.88 1.70 13.35
N LEU A 192 -3.39 2.90 13.62
CA LEU A 192 -2.32 3.12 14.60
C LEU A 192 -2.73 2.82 16.03
N LYS A 193 -4.00 2.95 16.39
CA LYS A 193 -4.51 2.50 17.70
C LYS A 193 -4.45 0.99 17.82
N ASP A 194 -4.86 0.29 16.78
CA ASP A 194 -4.80 -1.17 16.72
C ASP A 194 -3.35 -1.67 16.76
N LEU A 195 -2.43 -0.86 16.22
CA LEU A 195 -0.98 -1.11 16.18
C LEU A 195 -0.19 -0.37 17.26
N ALA A 196 -0.87 0.28 18.21
CA ALA A 196 -0.25 1.13 19.24
C ALA A 196 0.81 0.40 20.09
N CYS A 197 0.76 -0.92 20.14
CA CYS A 197 1.78 -1.75 20.78
C CYS A 197 3.12 -1.80 20.00
N LEU A 198 3.15 -1.40 18.72
CA LEU A 198 4.34 -1.50 17.88
C LEU A 198 5.14 -0.18 17.81
N GLY A 199 4.53 0.95 18.16
CA GLY A 199 5.18 2.26 18.12
C GLY A 199 5.54 2.72 16.69
N PHE A 200 6.22 3.86 16.59
CA PHE A 200 6.86 4.29 15.36
C PHE A 200 8.28 3.75 15.33
N SER A 201 8.68 3.11 14.26
CA SER A 201 10.04 2.63 14.06
C SER A 201 10.84 3.50 13.07
N ALA A 202 10.20 4.48 12.39
CA ALA A 202 10.89 5.51 11.64
C ALA A 202 11.59 6.51 12.58
N ASP A 203 12.75 7.01 12.14
CA ASP A 203 13.51 8.00 12.93
C ASP A 203 12.72 9.30 13.11
N MET A 204 11.84 9.64 12.14
CA MET A 204 10.94 10.79 12.21
C MET A 204 9.58 10.48 11.58
N VAL A 205 8.53 10.86 12.28
CA VAL A 205 7.15 10.86 11.75
C VAL A 205 6.62 12.30 11.78
N MET A 206 6.10 12.77 10.64
CA MET A 206 5.55 14.12 10.52
C MET A 206 4.13 14.08 10.00
N GLN A 207 3.23 14.81 10.67
CA GLN A 207 1.84 15.02 10.26
C GLN A 207 1.65 16.43 9.69
N SER A 208 0.90 16.55 8.61
CA SER A 208 0.51 17.82 8.00
C SER A 208 -0.98 17.86 7.67
N PHE A 209 -1.53 19.08 7.50
CA PHE A 209 -2.93 19.34 7.22
C PHE A 209 -3.09 20.18 5.94
N CYS A 210 -2.55 19.68 4.84
CA CYS A 210 -2.45 20.43 3.59
C CYS A 210 -3.72 20.40 2.72
N HIS A 211 -4.62 19.42 2.90
CA HIS A 211 -5.80 19.26 2.05
C HIS A 211 -7.07 19.83 2.67
N THR A 212 -7.17 19.85 3.99
CA THR A 212 -8.38 20.25 4.70
C THR A 212 -8.27 21.63 5.39
N ALA A 213 -7.11 22.28 5.30
CA ALA A 213 -6.84 23.52 6.04
C ALA A 213 -7.66 24.72 5.54
N ALA A 214 -7.86 24.85 4.22
CA ALA A 214 -8.51 26.02 3.63
C ALA A 214 -10.02 26.03 3.83
N TYR A 215 -10.68 24.89 3.74
CA TYR A 215 -12.13 24.74 3.85
C TYR A 215 -12.49 23.52 4.71
N PRO A 216 -12.20 23.55 6.03
CA PRO A 216 -12.40 22.40 6.88
C PRO A 216 -13.89 22.11 7.12
N LYS A 217 -14.27 20.85 6.99
CA LYS A 217 -15.57 20.34 7.45
C LYS A 217 -15.50 20.09 8.98
N PRO A 218 -16.65 19.93 9.67
CA PRO A 218 -16.65 19.64 11.11
C PRO A 218 -15.77 18.45 11.52
N VAL A 219 -15.72 17.39 10.69
CA VAL A 219 -14.85 16.23 10.92
C VAL A 219 -13.36 16.60 10.79
N ASP A 220 -13.01 17.48 9.87
CA ASP A 220 -11.64 17.94 9.68
C ASP A 220 -11.19 18.79 10.88
N VAL A 221 -12.06 19.69 11.37
CA VAL A 221 -11.77 20.50 12.58
C VAL A 221 -11.51 19.60 13.79
N LYS A 222 -12.29 18.51 13.94
CA LYS A 222 -12.03 17.52 14.99
C LYS A 222 -10.65 16.87 14.82
N THR A 223 -10.31 16.48 13.60
CA THR A 223 -9.01 15.88 13.28
C THR A 223 -7.86 16.85 13.53
N HIS A 224 -8.01 18.13 13.13
CA HIS A 224 -7.03 19.18 13.37
C HIS A 224 -6.72 19.37 14.87
N ARG A 225 -7.70 19.14 15.74
CA ARG A 225 -7.54 19.26 17.20
C ARG A 225 -6.94 18.02 17.85
N THR A 226 -7.27 16.83 17.38
CA THR A 226 -6.95 15.58 18.08
C THR A 226 -5.71 14.85 17.52
N LEU A 227 -5.43 14.98 16.23
CA LEU A 227 -4.34 14.27 15.59
C LEU A 227 -2.94 14.81 15.98
N PRO A 228 -2.72 16.13 16.16
CA PRO A 228 -1.45 16.66 16.64
C PRO A 228 -1.01 16.06 17.97
N ASP A 229 -1.91 16.02 18.95
CA ASP A 229 -1.61 15.45 20.27
C ASP A 229 -1.31 13.95 20.18
N PHE A 230 -2.07 13.24 19.34
CA PHE A 230 -1.82 11.82 19.09
C PHE A 230 -0.44 11.55 18.50
N ILE A 231 -0.02 12.32 17.50
CA ILE A 231 1.30 12.19 16.86
C ILE A 231 2.41 12.58 17.85
N SER A 232 2.27 13.72 18.53
CA SER A 232 3.27 14.22 19.48
C SER A 232 3.45 13.28 20.68
N SER A 233 2.38 12.66 21.17
CA SER A 233 2.47 11.68 22.27
C SER A 233 3.26 10.41 21.92
N ARG A 234 3.57 10.22 20.64
CA ARG A 234 4.36 9.10 20.11
C ARG A 234 5.72 9.53 19.55
N GLY A 235 6.16 10.73 19.88
CA GLY A 235 7.46 11.26 19.45
C GLY A 235 7.49 11.80 18.02
N GLY A 236 6.32 11.91 17.36
CA GLY A 236 6.21 12.52 16.03
C GLY A 236 6.06 14.04 16.09
N VAL A 237 6.20 14.68 14.94
CA VAL A 237 6.05 16.13 14.75
C VAL A 237 4.77 16.42 13.99
N SER A 238 3.95 17.35 14.48
CA SER A 238 2.77 17.82 13.77
C SER A 238 2.92 19.26 13.33
N LEU A 239 2.70 19.51 12.03
CA LEU A 239 2.54 20.85 11.49
C LEU A 239 1.13 21.36 11.81
N ARG A 240 0.97 22.67 11.89
CA ARG A 240 -0.36 23.28 12.07
C ARG A 240 -1.13 23.30 10.74
N PRO A 241 -2.47 23.29 10.79
CA PRO A 241 -3.27 23.52 9.61
C PRO A 241 -2.89 24.83 8.90
N GLY A 242 -2.52 24.72 7.62
CA GLY A 242 -2.11 25.88 6.82
C GLY A 242 -0.60 26.15 6.77
N ASP A 243 0.23 25.48 7.55
CA ASP A 243 1.69 25.68 7.54
C ASP A 243 2.36 25.22 6.23
N GLY A 244 1.64 24.59 5.32
CA GLY A 244 2.11 24.20 4.01
C GLY A 244 1.88 22.72 3.69
N VAL A 245 2.30 22.33 2.48
CA VAL A 245 2.13 20.96 2.00
C VAL A 245 3.26 20.07 2.47
N ILE A 246 2.92 18.83 2.87
CA ILE A 246 3.88 17.85 3.40
C ILE A 246 5.05 17.60 2.44
N HIS A 247 4.78 17.53 1.14
CA HIS A 247 5.80 17.30 0.12
C HIS A 247 6.90 18.38 0.12
N SER A 248 6.50 19.65 0.33
CA SER A 248 7.47 20.76 0.42
C SER A 248 8.31 20.65 1.69
N TRP A 249 7.70 20.31 2.82
CA TRP A 249 8.43 20.14 4.07
C TRP A 249 9.40 18.97 4.00
N LEU A 250 8.94 17.79 3.62
CA LEU A 250 9.79 16.61 3.57
C LEU A 250 10.85 16.71 2.48
N ASN A 251 10.44 16.93 1.22
CA ASN A 251 11.38 16.86 0.10
C ASN A 251 12.36 18.02 0.02
N ARG A 252 12.03 19.18 0.58
CA ARG A 252 12.88 20.36 0.46
C ARG A 252 13.70 20.67 1.70
N LEU A 253 13.14 20.40 2.88
CA LEU A 253 13.71 20.88 4.13
C LEU A 253 14.28 19.77 5.01
N LEU A 254 13.73 18.56 4.95
CA LEU A 254 14.03 17.54 5.94
C LEU A 254 14.75 16.32 5.40
N LEU A 255 14.56 15.98 4.12
CA LEU A 255 15.22 14.81 3.54
C LEU A 255 16.53 15.20 2.86
N PRO A 256 17.67 14.63 3.27
CA PRO A 256 18.88 14.70 2.49
C PRO A 256 18.72 13.94 1.16
N PRO A 257 19.53 14.27 0.13
CA PRO A 257 19.57 13.51 -1.11
C PRO A 257 19.78 12.01 -0.87
N GLY A 258 19.01 11.17 -1.55
CA GLY A 258 19.10 9.71 -1.43
C GLY A 258 18.44 9.12 -0.19
N ALA A 259 17.78 9.91 0.66
CA ALA A 259 16.98 9.40 1.76
C ALA A 259 15.65 8.79 1.26
N THR A 260 15.10 7.90 2.06
CA THR A 260 13.77 7.32 1.84
C THR A 260 12.74 8.01 2.71
N ASP A 261 11.57 8.24 2.15
CA ASP A 261 10.45 8.91 2.79
C ASP A 261 9.17 8.10 2.59
N GLY A 262 8.36 8.02 3.62
CA GLY A 262 7.05 7.38 3.61
C GLY A 262 5.93 8.39 3.80
N PHE A 263 4.95 8.39 2.91
CA PHE A 263 3.73 9.17 3.05
C PHE A 263 2.58 8.25 3.39
N GLY A 264 1.89 8.46 4.48
CA GLY A 264 0.62 7.82 4.84
C GLY A 264 0.34 6.47 4.20
N ALA A 265 -0.09 6.46 2.96
CA ALA A 265 -0.30 5.26 2.15
C ALA A 265 0.78 5.07 1.06
N GLY A 266 1.93 5.74 1.14
CA GLY A 266 2.92 5.68 0.07
C GLY A 266 4.34 6.00 0.53
N LYS A 267 5.32 5.51 -0.22
CA LYS A 267 6.73 5.79 -0.03
C LYS A 267 7.24 6.65 -1.17
N VAL A 268 7.99 7.67 -0.84
CA VAL A 268 8.63 8.55 -1.81
C VAL A 268 10.14 8.37 -1.71
N PHE A 269 10.78 8.14 -2.84
CA PHE A 269 12.23 8.14 -2.95
C PHE A 269 12.67 9.48 -3.53
N ARG A 270 13.59 10.14 -2.86
CA ARG A 270 14.19 11.37 -3.36
C ARG A 270 15.55 11.06 -3.99
N PRO A 271 15.66 11.04 -5.33
CA PRO A 271 16.94 11.12 -6.02
C PRO A 271 17.46 12.57 -6.01
N ASP A 272 18.73 12.75 -6.22
CA ASP A 272 19.37 14.08 -6.35
C ASP A 272 18.80 14.92 -7.50
N ILE A 273 18.06 14.29 -8.39
CA ILE A 273 17.34 14.93 -9.50
C ILE A 273 15.88 14.49 -9.41
N CYS A 274 15.02 15.43 -9.16
CA CYS A 274 13.56 15.47 -9.08
C CYS A 274 12.77 14.34 -9.77
N THR A 275 12.77 13.14 -9.27
CA THR A 275 11.81 12.09 -9.68
C THR A 275 11.15 11.52 -8.45
N ILE A 276 9.89 11.84 -8.28
CA ILE A 276 9.05 11.31 -7.19
C ILE A 276 8.55 9.94 -7.65
N LEU A 277 9.08 8.90 -7.06
CA LEU A 277 8.52 7.55 -7.14
C LEU A 277 7.57 7.37 -5.96
N THR A 278 6.28 7.40 -6.23
CA THR A 278 5.28 7.10 -5.21
C THR A 278 5.03 5.60 -5.21
N VAL A 279 5.54 4.91 -4.22
CA VAL A 279 5.25 3.50 -3.97
C VAL A 279 4.27 3.44 -2.79
N PHE A 280 3.10 2.85 -2.98
CA PHE A 280 2.05 2.78 -1.96
C PHE A 280 2.41 1.82 -0.83
N TRP A 281 2.13 2.24 0.40
CA TRP A 281 2.39 1.47 1.59
C TRP A 281 1.37 1.75 2.71
N SER A 282 1.01 0.73 3.48
CA SER A 282 0.39 0.88 4.79
C SER A 282 1.43 1.18 5.86
N PHE A 283 1.04 1.84 6.91
CA PHE A 283 1.85 2.47 7.98
C PHE A 283 2.77 1.53 8.78
N LEU A 284 2.85 0.27 8.44
CA LEU A 284 3.67 -0.72 9.12
C LEU A 284 4.96 -0.97 8.39
N GLU A 285 6.03 -0.65 9.05
CA GLU A 285 7.37 -1.07 8.70
C GLU A 285 7.44 -2.58 8.62
N LYS A 286 7.91 -3.06 7.56
CA LYS A 286 8.69 -4.26 7.33
C LYS A 286 8.39 -5.02 6.04
N VAL A 287 7.28 -4.86 5.37
CA VAL A 287 7.04 -5.63 4.14
C VAL A 287 6.73 -4.72 2.98
N CYS A 288 7.65 -4.57 2.05
CA CYS A 288 7.48 -3.79 0.84
C CYS A 288 7.47 -4.68 -0.39
N LEU A 289 6.29 -4.85 -0.96
CA LEU A 289 6.18 -5.27 -2.36
C LEU A 289 6.43 -4.04 -3.22
N ILE A 290 7.67 -3.84 -3.66
CA ILE A 290 7.97 -2.81 -4.64
C ILE A 290 7.56 -3.34 -6.01
N HIS A 291 6.34 -2.99 -6.39
CA HIS A 291 6.00 -2.98 -7.81
C HIS A 291 6.50 -1.65 -8.38
N CYS A 292 7.65 -1.69 -9.00
CA CYS A 292 8.18 -0.52 -9.72
C CYS A 292 7.40 -0.39 -11.02
N ALA A 293 6.38 0.49 -11.02
CA ALA A 293 5.65 0.90 -12.23
C ALA A 293 6.48 1.86 -13.10
N LEU A 294 7.79 1.62 -13.23
CA LEU A 294 8.68 2.41 -14.06
C LEU A 294 9.42 1.50 -15.06
N CYS A 295 8.67 0.69 -15.78
CA CYS A 295 9.17 0.05 -16.99
C CYS A 295 8.03 0.07 -18.02
N GLU A 296 7.74 1.26 -18.55
CA GLU A 296 7.28 1.49 -19.92
C GLU A 296 7.84 2.83 -20.38
#